data_0d405d82ee5e1fbaf5562fa54cd73af5
#
_entry.id   0d405d82ee5e1fbaf5562fa54cd73af5
#
_cell.length_a   1.000
_cell.length_b   1.000
_cell.length_c   1.000
_cell.angle_alpha   90.00
_cell.angle_beta   90.00
_cell.angle_gamma   90.00
#
_symmetry.space_group_name_H-M   'P 1'
#
loop_
_entity.id
_entity.type
_entity.pdbx_description
1 polymer ?
#
loop_
_entity_poly.entity_id
_entity_poly.type
_entity_poly.pdbx_seq_one_letter_code
_entity_poly.pdbx_strand_id
1 'polypeptide(L)'
;MKYRIEKDTMGEVQVPADKYWGAQTERSRNNFKIGPSGSMPKEILEGFAYLKKAAAYANYDLGVLPIEKRDAIAAVCDEILEGKLDDQFPLVIWQTGSGTQSNMNVNEVIANRAQVLKGFEIGEGEQFIKANDDVNKSQSSNDTFPTGMHIAAYKMVVETTIPGVEKLHATLAKKAAEYKDVVKIGRTHLMDATPLTLGQEISGYAAQLAFGLKALKNTLAHLSEIALGGTAVGTGLNTPKGYDVKVAQYIAEFTNHPFITAENKFEALAAHDAIVETHGALKQLAVSLNKIANDVRMLASGPRSGIGEIHIPENEPGSSIMPGKVNPTQCEALTMVCAQVIGNDMAIAVGGMQGHYELNVFKPVMAANFLQSAQLLGDACISFDEHCAQGIEPNHKRIKELVDNSLMLVTALNTKIGYYKAAEIAQTAHKNGTTLKEEAVRLGYVTPEDFDAWVKPEEMV
;
A
#
# COMPACT_ATOMS: atom_id res chain seq x y z
N MET A 1 24.53 -9.11 32.05
CA MET A 1 23.36 -9.79 31.49
C MET A 1 23.44 -11.24 31.97
N LYS A 2 22.36 -11.83 32.51
CA LYS A 2 22.35 -13.27 32.87
C LYS A 2 21.97 -14.06 31.61
N TYR A 3 22.50 -15.24 31.46
CA TYR A 3 22.20 -16.17 30.37
C TYR A 3 21.71 -17.49 30.95
N ARG A 4 20.85 -18.17 30.16
CA ARG A 4 20.49 -19.57 30.37
C ARG A 4 21.02 -20.40 29.19
N ILE A 5 21.19 -21.68 29.41
CA ILE A 5 21.59 -22.65 28.38
C ILE A 5 20.30 -23.23 27.76
N GLU A 6 20.16 -23.10 26.48
CA GLU A 6 19.15 -23.78 25.66
C GLU A 6 19.83 -24.76 24.71
N LYS A 7 19.09 -25.71 24.18
CA LYS A 7 19.62 -26.76 23.31
C LYS A 7 18.69 -26.99 22.11
N ASP A 8 19.29 -27.10 20.95
CA ASP A 8 18.65 -27.58 19.74
C ASP A 8 19.40 -28.78 19.13
N THR A 9 19.06 -29.18 17.90
CA THR A 9 19.73 -30.31 17.21
C THR A 9 21.21 -30.08 16.90
N MET A 10 21.68 -28.83 16.99
CA MET A 10 23.10 -28.47 16.76
C MET A 10 23.88 -28.35 18.09
N GLY A 11 23.25 -28.52 19.24
CA GLY A 11 23.89 -28.45 20.56
C GLY A 11 23.42 -27.28 21.41
N GLU A 12 24.22 -26.92 22.39
CA GLU A 12 23.92 -25.89 23.39
C GLU A 12 24.19 -24.48 22.82
N VAL A 13 23.38 -23.51 23.30
CA VAL A 13 23.55 -22.09 23.01
C VAL A 13 23.14 -21.25 24.22
N GLN A 14 23.85 -20.16 24.47
CA GLN A 14 23.53 -19.21 25.52
C GLN A 14 22.48 -18.21 25.04
N VAL A 15 21.34 -18.16 25.74
CA VAL A 15 20.22 -17.24 25.45
C VAL A 15 20.08 -16.28 26.63
N PRO A 16 19.78 -14.97 26.41
CA PRO A 16 19.51 -14.06 27.52
C PRO A 16 18.40 -14.59 28.42
N ALA A 17 18.63 -14.61 29.73
CA ALA A 17 17.74 -15.29 30.68
C ALA A 17 16.35 -14.64 30.82
N ASP A 18 16.25 -13.35 30.49
CA ASP A 18 15.02 -12.54 30.55
C ASP A 18 14.16 -12.61 29.27
N LYS A 19 14.62 -13.34 28.24
CA LYS A 19 13.93 -13.41 26.95
C LYS A 19 13.21 -14.74 26.76
N TYR A 20 12.03 -14.69 26.09
CA TYR A 20 11.24 -15.88 25.82
C TYR A 20 11.70 -16.65 24.58
N TRP A 21 12.47 -16.05 23.66
CA TRP A 21 13.00 -16.81 22.54
C TRP A 21 14.02 -17.87 22.98
N GLY A 22 14.21 -18.89 22.15
CA GLY A 22 15.05 -20.03 22.46
C GLY A 22 16.30 -20.13 21.60
N ALA A 23 16.82 -21.36 21.47
CA ALA A 23 18.07 -21.67 20.82
C ALA A 23 18.12 -21.29 19.34
N GLN A 24 17.08 -21.61 18.56
CA GLN A 24 17.09 -21.38 17.13
C GLN A 24 17.04 -19.88 16.81
N THR A 25 16.25 -19.09 17.55
CA THR A 25 16.24 -17.65 17.42
C THR A 25 17.59 -17.02 17.77
N GLU A 26 18.22 -17.46 18.84
CA GLU A 26 19.54 -16.93 19.24
C GLU A 26 20.62 -17.25 18.19
N ARG A 27 20.59 -18.44 17.59
CA ARG A 27 21.49 -18.77 16.46
C ARG A 27 21.25 -17.84 15.27
N SER A 28 20.00 -17.59 14.89
CA SER A 28 19.64 -16.67 13.80
C SER A 28 20.13 -15.26 14.09
N ARG A 29 19.94 -14.76 15.31
CA ARG A 29 20.41 -13.45 15.77
C ARG A 29 21.93 -13.29 15.62
N ASN A 30 22.68 -14.37 15.89
CA ASN A 30 24.13 -14.37 15.76
C ASN A 30 24.60 -14.55 14.32
N ASN A 31 23.85 -15.28 13.50
CA ASN A 31 24.20 -15.59 12.11
C ASN A 31 23.91 -14.44 11.15
N PHE A 32 22.78 -13.74 11.31
CA PHE A 32 22.31 -12.70 10.39
C PHE A 32 22.39 -11.31 11.01
N LYS A 33 23.57 -10.70 10.96
CA LYS A 33 23.80 -9.31 11.42
C LYS A 33 23.73 -8.34 10.23
N ILE A 34 22.57 -8.31 9.58
CA ILE A 34 22.32 -7.53 8.34
C ILE A 34 21.16 -6.57 8.61
N GLY A 35 21.44 -5.27 8.58
CA GLY A 35 20.44 -4.24 8.87
C GLY A 35 20.07 -4.16 10.36
N PRO A 36 19.00 -3.40 10.68
CA PRO A 36 18.60 -3.20 12.09
C PRO A 36 17.96 -4.47 12.67
N SER A 37 18.30 -4.76 13.94
CA SER A 37 17.66 -5.82 14.73
C SER A 37 16.15 -5.56 14.86
N GLY A 38 15.34 -6.61 14.82
CA GLY A 38 13.88 -6.49 14.91
C GLY A 38 13.24 -5.87 13.68
N SER A 39 13.88 -6.00 12.50
CA SER A 39 13.34 -5.44 11.26
C SER A 39 12.27 -6.31 10.58
N MET A 40 11.97 -7.51 11.10
CA MET A 40 10.80 -8.27 10.64
C MET A 40 9.53 -7.46 10.95
N PRO A 41 8.67 -7.17 9.95
CA PRO A 41 7.47 -6.38 10.18
C PRO A 41 6.58 -6.98 11.27
N LYS A 42 6.04 -6.13 12.14
CA LYS A 42 5.15 -6.53 13.24
C LYS A 42 3.91 -7.26 12.71
N GLU A 43 3.37 -6.82 11.61
CA GLU A 43 2.20 -7.42 10.95
C GLU A 43 2.42 -8.88 10.57
N ILE A 44 3.65 -9.27 10.23
CA ILE A 44 4.01 -10.68 10.00
C ILE A 44 3.93 -11.47 11.31
N LEU A 45 4.41 -10.90 12.41
CA LEU A 45 4.34 -11.55 13.73
C LEU A 45 2.90 -11.70 14.22
N GLU A 46 2.06 -10.70 13.97
CA GLU A 46 0.61 -10.76 14.21
C GLU A 46 -0.04 -11.83 13.31
N GLY A 47 0.34 -11.91 12.03
CA GLY A 47 -0.08 -12.97 11.12
C GLY A 47 0.27 -14.36 11.64
N PHE A 48 1.47 -14.54 12.19
CA PHE A 48 1.87 -15.76 12.88
C PHE A 48 1.02 -16.03 14.11
N ALA A 49 0.73 -15.03 14.93
CA ALA A 49 -0.12 -15.22 16.12
C ALA A 49 -1.52 -15.71 15.75
N TYR A 50 -2.15 -15.14 14.73
CA TYR A 50 -3.43 -15.61 14.21
C TYR A 50 -3.36 -17.06 13.73
N LEU A 51 -2.37 -17.42 12.92
CA LEU A 51 -2.26 -18.78 12.38
C LEU A 51 -1.89 -19.80 13.45
N LYS A 52 -1.05 -19.47 14.45
CA LYS A 52 -0.70 -20.40 15.56
C LYS A 52 -1.89 -20.64 16.47
N LYS A 53 -2.66 -19.62 16.77
CA LYS A 53 -3.93 -19.77 17.50
C LYS A 53 -4.90 -20.65 16.72
N ALA A 54 -5.11 -20.40 15.45
CA ALA A 54 -5.98 -21.19 14.57
C ALA A 54 -5.51 -22.65 14.46
N ALA A 55 -4.20 -22.87 14.31
CA ALA A 55 -3.61 -24.20 14.26
C ALA A 55 -3.83 -24.99 15.56
N ALA A 56 -3.71 -24.34 16.71
CA ALA A 56 -3.97 -24.97 18.00
C ALA A 56 -5.44 -25.41 18.12
N TYR A 57 -6.39 -24.58 17.70
CA TYR A 57 -7.82 -24.92 17.69
C TYR A 57 -8.13 -26.05 16.69
N ALA A 58 -7.60 -25.97 15.47
CA ALA A 58 -7.80 -27.01 14.48
C ALA A 58 -7.22 -28.37 14.90
N ASN A 59 -6.02 -28.37 15.48
CA ASN A 59 -5.39 -29.58 16.00
C ASN A 59 -6.14 -30.18 17.21
N TYR A 60 -6.72 -29.34 18.05
CA TYR A 60 -7.60 -29.79 19.13
C TYR A 60 -8.87 -30.46 18.59
N ASP A 61 -9.58 -29.79 17.70
CA ASP A 61 -10.82 -30.33 17.09
C ASP A 61 -10.59 -31.65 16.35
N LEU A 62 -9.41 -31.81 15.77
CA LEU A 62 -9.02 -33.02 15.05
C LEU A 62 -8.37 -34.09 15.96
N GLY A 63 -8.36 -33.86 17.29
CA GLY A 63 -7.96 -34.85 18.29
C GLY A 63 -6.46 -35.08 18.44
N VAL A 64 -5.60 -34.17 17.90
CA VAL A 64 -4.13 -34.35 17.93
C VAL A 64 -3.42 -33.38 18.87
N LEU A 65 -4.14 -32.48 19.52
CA LEU A 65 -3.62 -31.56 20.55
C LEU A 65 -4.57 -31.53 21.76
N PRO A 66 -4.10 -31.68 23.01
CA PRO A 66 -4.93 -31.55 24.20
C PRO A 66 -5.46 -30.13 24.41
N ILE A 67 -6.62 -29.99 25.07
CA ILE A 67 -7.29 -28.71 25.33
C ILE A 67 -6.40 -27.74 26.14
N GLU A 68 -5.68 -28.24 27.12
CA GLU A 68 -4.82 -27.41 27.97
C GLU A 68 -3.67 -26.79 27.20
N LYS A 69 -3.15 -27.49 26.18
CA LYS A 69 -2.12 -26.98 25.29
C LYS A 69 -2.68 -25.99 24.27
N ARG A 70 -3.88 -26.27 23.71
CA ARG A 70 -4.61 -25.33 22.86
C ARG A 70 -4.80 -23.99 23.57
N ASP A 71 -5.33 -24.02 24.79
CA ASP A 71 -5.65 -22.81 25.55
C ASP A 71 -4.38 -22.03 25.94
N ALA A 72 -3.31 -22.71 26.30
CA ALA A 72 -2.04 -22.09 26.63
C ALA A 72 -1.40 -21.41 25.39
N ILE A 73 -1.42 -22.08 24.24
CA ILE A 73 -0.94 -21.49 22.98
C ILE A 73 -1.79 -20.27 22.61
N ALA A 74 -3.11 -20.39 22.67
CA ALA A 74 -4.03 -19.30 22.33
C ALA A 74 -3.83 -18.06 23.21
N ALA A 75 -3.66 -18.26 24.53
CA ALA A 75 -3.43 -17.16 25.47
C ALA A 75 -2.15 -16.36 25.14
N VAL A 76 -1.07 -17.03 24.75
CA VAL A 76 0.17 -16.33 24.37
C VAL A 76 0.02 -15.66 23.02
N CYS A 77 -0.69 -16.26 22.06
CA CYS A 77 -1.00 -15.61 20.79
C CYS A 77 -1.80 -14.30 21.00
N ASP A 78 -2.73 -14.29 21.94
CA ASP A 78 -3.47 -13.07 22.31
C ASP A 78 -2.53 -12.01 22.93
N GLU A 79 -1.58 -12.38 23.78
CA GLU A 79 -0.54 -11.45 24.27
C GLU A 79 0.32 -10.86 23.13
N ILE A 80 0.64 -11.64 22.11
CA ILE A 80 1.36 -11.15 20.92
C ILE A 80 0.51 -10.13 20.16
N LEU A 81 -0.77 -10.45 19.91
CA LEU A 81 -1.69 -9.55 19.21
C LEU A 81 -1.96 -8.24 19.98
N GLU A 82 -1.89 -8.27 21.31
CA GLU A 82 -1.99 -7.10 22.17
C GLU A 82 -0.68 -6.28 22.28
N GLY A 83 0.39 -6.71 21.62
CA GLY A 83 1.70 -6.06 21.63
C GLY A 83 2.50 -6.21 22.93
N LYS A 84 2.08 -7.09 23.85
CA LYS A 84 2.74 -7.30 25.15
C LYS A 84 4.11 -7.97 25.05
N LEU A 85 4.41 -8.59 23.90
CA LEU A 85 5.61 -9.38 23.65
C LEU A 85 6.47 -8.83 22.51
N ASP A 86 6.28 -7.57 22.09
CA ASP A 86 6.95 -6.98 20.93
C ASP A 86 8.49 -7.03 21.02
N ASP A 87 9.06 -6.95 22.23
CA ASP A 87 10.51 -7.02 22.47
C ASP A 87 11.09 -8.45 22.39
N GLN A 88 10.25 -9.45 22.10
CA GLN A 88 10.65 -10.85 22.01
C GLN A 88 10.96 -11.31 20.57
N PHE A 89 10.91 -10.41 19.59
CA PHE A 89 11.10 -10.71 18.17
C PHE A 89 12.27 -9.93 17.56
N PRO A 90 13.52 -10.34 17.86
CA PRO A 90 14.73 -9.57 17.49
C PRO A 90 15.21 -9.83 16.06
N LEU A 91 14.54 -10.68 15.28
CA LEU A 91 15.05 -11.14 13.99
C LEU A 91 14.91 -10.09 12.89
N VAL A 92 15.75 -10.25 11.88
CA VAL A 92 15.81 -9.35 10.72
C VAL A 92 15.11 -9.97 9.51
N ILE A 93 14.72 -9.14 8.55
CA ILE A 93 14.17 -9.62 7.26
C ILE A 93 15.23 -10.39 6.45
N TRP A 94 16.51 -10.07 6.63
CA TRP A 94 17.64 -10.69 5.95
C TRP A 94 18.07 -11.99 6.65
N GLN A 95 17.19 -13.00 6.59
CA GLN A 95 17.36 -14.32 7.18
C GLN A 95 17.17 -15.40 6.11
N THR A 96 17.00 -16.67 6.51
CA THR A 96 16.63 -17.70 5.54
C THR A 96 15.36 -17.31 4.78
N GLY A 97 15.38 -17.45 3.49
CA GLY A 97 14.28 -17.00 2.62
C GLY A 97 12.97 -17.78 2.77
N SER A 98 13.01 -18.95 3.42
CA SER A 98 11.80 -19.70 3.82
C SER A 98 11.06 -19.08 5.01
N GLY A 99 11.73 -18.23 5.79
CA GLY A 99 11.20 -17.65 7.02
C GLY A 99 11.21 -18.59 8.23
N THR A 100 11.98 -19.68 8.17
CA THR A 100 12.06 -20.68 9.24
C THR A 100 12.42 -20.06 10.59
N GLN A 101 13.39 -19.13 10.63
CA GLN A 101 13.78 -18.52 11.90
C GLN A 101 12.66 -17.68 12.51
N SER A 102 11.88 -16.95 11.73
CA SER A 102 10.71 -16.21 12.23
C SER A 102 9.63 -17.16 12.74
N ASN A 103 9.34 -18.26 12.03
CA ASN A 103 8.42 -19.29 12.51
C ASN A 103 8.89 -19.87 13.85
N MET A 104 10.19 -20.20 13.97
CA MET A 104 10.73 -20.74 15.20
C MET A 104 10.79 -19.70 16.32
N ASN A 105 11.06 -18.45 16.04
CA ASN A 105 11.00 -17.37 17.01
C ASN A 105 9.60 -17.29 17.67
N VAL A 106 8.55 -17.31 16.87
CA VAL A 106 7.18 -17.32 17.37
C VAL A 106 6.90 -18.60 18.17
N ASN A 107 7.30 -19.77 17.66
CA ASN A 107 7.11 -21.05 18.37
C ASN A 107 7.82 -21.09 19.73
N GLU A 108 9.06 -20.62 19.79
CA GLU A 108 9.87 -20.57 21.01
C GLU A 108 9.29 -19.60 22.03
N VAL A 109 8.89 -18.39 21.60
CA VAL A 109 8.26 -17.39 22.46
C VAL A 109 6.95 -17.93 23.05
N ILE A 110 6.10 -18.55 22.22
CA ILE A 110 4.84 -19.16 22.69
C ILE A 110 5.12 -20.25 23.72
N ALA A 111 6.04 -21.17 23.44
CA ALA A 111 6.33 -22.28 24.33
C ALA A 111 6.88 -21.80 25.68
N ASN A 112 7.87 -20.91 25.67
CA ASN A 112 8.50 -20.41 26.90
C ASN A 112 7.58 -19.47 27.68
N ARG A 113 6.80 -18.63 27.03
CA ARG A 113 5.81 -17.78 27.71
C ARG A 113 4.70 -18.62 28.37
N ALA A 114 4.21 -19.66 27.69
CA ALA A 114 3.22 -20.56 28.22
C ALA A 114 3.75 -21.30 29.50
N GLN A 115 5.03 -21.66 29.51
CA GLN A 115 5.71 -22.24 30.67
C GLN A 115 5.63 -21.28 31.88
N VAL A 116 5.94 -20.00 31.66
CA VAL A 116 5.89 -18.98 32.72
C VAL A 116 4.46 -18.72 33.19
N LEU A 117 3.47 -18.72 32.29
CA LEU A 117 2.05 -18.56 32.65
C LEU A 117 1.54 -19.74 33.53
N LYS A 118 2.17 -20.88 33.43
CA LYS A 118 1.90 -22.06 34.34
C LYS A 118 2.61 -21.97 35.67
N GLY A 119 3.41 -20.93 35.95
CA GLY A 119 4.11 -20.70 37.19
C GLY A 119 5.50 -21.34 37.29
N PHE A 120 6.07 -21.77 36.13
CA PHE A 120 7.44 -22.31 36.08
C PHE A 120 8.42 -21.28 35.52
N GLU A 121 9.69 -21.41 35.85
CA GLU A 121 10.74 -20.64 35.18
C GLU A 121 11.13 -21.27 33.84
N ILE A 122 11.68 -20.46 32.94
CA ILE A 122 12.12 -20.93 31.63
C ILE A 122 13.33 -21.86 31.81
N GLY A 123 13.25 -23.06 31.24
CA GLY A 123 14.32 -24.07 31.33
C GLY A 123 14.29 -24.91 32.57
N GLU A 124 13.30 -24.75 33.46
CA GLU A 124 13.09 -25.57 34.65
C GLU A 124 12.00 -26.62 34.42
N GLY A 125 12.26 -27.82 34.93
CA GLY A 125 11.32 -28.94 34.91
C GLY A 125 11.05 -29.51 33.50
N GLU A 126 9.97 -30.28 33.37
CA GLU A 126 9.48 -30.76 32.08
C GLU A 126 8.73 -29.67 31.38
N GLN A 127 9.11 -29.39 30.12
CA GLN A 127 8.49 -28.35 29.34
C GLN A 127 7.05 -28.72 28.96
N PHE A 128 6.07 -27.96 29.47
CA PHE A 128 4.65 -28.16 29.25
C PHE A 128 4.23 -28.01 27.77
N ILE A 129 4.75 -26.98 27.08
CA ILE A 129 4.56 -26.74 25.65
C ILE A 129 5.91 -26.84 24.96
N LYS A 130 5.98 -27.66 23.92
CA LYS A 130 7.18 -27.80 23.09
C LYS A 130 7.01 -27.03 21.80
N ALA A 131 7.99 -26.20 21.45
CA ALA A 131 7.96 -25.35 20.27
C ALA A 131 7.71 -26.13 18.97
N ASN A 132 8.41 -27.26 18.76
CA ASN A 132 8.26 -28.07 17.56
C ASN A 132 7.06 -29.04 17.62
N ASP A 133 6.86 -29.73 18.75
CA ASP A 133 5.89 -30.83 18.82
C ASP A 133 4.45 -30.34 19.05
N ASP A 134 4.28 -29.20 19.72
CA ASP A 134 2.97 -28.67 20.10
C ASP A 134 2.60 -27.41 19.31
N VAL A 135 3.44 -26.36 19.35
CA VAL A 135 3.14 -25.08 18.69
C VAL A 135 3.20 -25.22 17.17
N ASN A 136 4.18 -25.96 16.67
CA ASN A 136 4.36 -26.21 15.22
C ASN A 136 3.64 -27.48 14.71
N LYS A 137 2.78 -28.09 15.52
CA LYS A 137 2.06 -29.32 15.15
C LYS A 137 1.28 -29.14 13.86
N SER A 138 1.38 -30.11 12.94
CA SER A 138 0.74 -30.14 11.62
C SER A 138 1.22 -29.00 10.69
N GLN A 139 2.41 -28.44 10.89
CA GLN A 139 2.91 -27.29 10.18
C GLN A 139 4.36 -27.48 9.73
N SER A 140 4.77 -26.70 8.74
CA SER A 140 6.15 -26.43 8.36
C SER A 140 6.37 -24.91 8.29
N SER A 141 7.60 -24.44 8.40
CA SER A 141 7.92 -23.05 8.09
C SER A 141 7.54 -22.70 6.66
N ASN A 142 7.53 -23.67 5.77
CA ASN A 142 7.28 -23.49 4.35
C ASN A 142 5.82 -23.09 4.06
N ASP A 143 4.86 -23.57 4.85
CA ASP A 143 3.44 -23.19 4.73
C ASP A 143 3.00 -22.14 5.75
N THR A 144 3.69 -22.00 6.89
CA THR A 144 3.33 -20.98 7.90
C THR A 144 3.74 -19.58 7.51
N PHE A 145 4.96 -19.36 7.02
CA PHE A 145 5.41 -18.01 6.65
C PHE A 145 4.55 -17.40 5.54
N PRO A 146 4.28 -18.08 4.41
CA PRO A 146 3.40 -17.51 3.37
C PRO A 146 1.98 -17.28 3.90
N THR A 147 1.48 -18.10 4.81
CA THR A 147 0.18 -17.85 5.45
C THR A 147 0.20 -16.58 6.29
N GLY A 148 1.20 -16.40 7.16
CA GLY A 148 1.39 -15.16 7.92
C GLY A 148 1.55 -13.94 7.02
N MET A 149 2.26 -14.08 5.92
CA MET A 149 2.43 -13.03 4.90
C MET A 149 1.11 -12.65 4.25
N HIS A 150 0.27 -13.62 3.87
CA HIS A 150 -1.05 -13.36 3.29
C HIS A 150 -2.01 -12.72 4.29
N ILE A 151 -2.01 -13.17 5.56
CA ILE A 151 -2.82 -12.55 6.62
C ILE A 151 -2.43 -11.08 6.78
N ALA A 152 -1.13 -10.80 6.94
CA ALA A 152 -0.62 -9.45 7.11
C ALA A 152 -0.93 -8.55 5.90
N ALA A 153 -0.68 -9.05 4.68
CA ALA A 153 -0.93 -8.33 3.43
C ALA A 153 -2.41 -8.01 3.24
N TYR A 154 -3.30 -8.99 3.43
CA TYR A 154 -4.74 -8.82 3.28
C TYR A 154 -5.28 -7.77 4.26
N LYS A 155 -4.93 -7.90 5.54
CA LYS A 155 -5.34 -6.94 6.58
C LYS A 155 -4.85 -5.53 6.27
N MET A 156 -3.58 -5.36 5.91
CA MET A 156 -3.00 -4.05 5.58
C MET A 156 -3.74 -3.41 4.40
N VAL A 157 -4.03 -4.16 3.36
CA VAL A 157 -4.76 -3.66 2.18
C VAL A 157 -6.18 -3.24 2.55
N VAL A 158 -6.92 -4.09 3.28
CA VAL A 158 -8.35 -3.86 3.57
C VAL A 158 -8.55 -2.86 4.70
N GLU A 159 -7.69 -2.87 5.72
CA GLU A 159 -7.86 -2.04 6.91
C GLU A 159 -7.17 -0.66 6.81
N THR A 160 -6.16 -0.52 5.94
CA THR A 160 -5.36 0.72 5.82
C THR A 160 -5.38 1.30 4.41
N THR A 161 -4.97 0.51 3.40
CA THR A 161 -4.78 1.05 2.05
C THR A 161 -6.11 1.45 1.40
N ILE A 162 -7.07 0.53 1.35
CA ILE A 162 -8.38 0.79 0.72
C ILE A 162 -9.10 1.97 1.39
N PRO A 163 -9.24 2.03 2.73
CA PRO A 163 -9.89 3.16 3.37
C PRO A 163 -9.22 4.52 3.09
N GLY A 164 -7.89 4.55 3.06
CA GLY A 164 -7.14 5.77 2.73
C GLY A 164 -7.41 6.26 1.30
N VAL A 165 -7.37 5.36 0.34
CA VAL A 165 -7.65 5.69 -1.08
C VAL A 165 -9.13 6.06 -1.28
N GLU A 166 -10.06 5.36 -0.63
CA GLU A 166 -11.50 5.67 -0.69
C GLU A 166 -11.81 7.07 -0.14
N LYS A 167 -11.16 7.47 0.95
CA LYS A 167 -11.31 8.80 1.53
C LYS A 167 -10.87 9.88 0.56
N LEU A 168 -9.69 9.77 -0.02
CA LEU A 168 -9.17 10.71 -1.02
C LEU A 168 -10.05 10.74 -2.28
N HIS A 169 -10.48 9.57 -2.76
CA HIS A 169 -11.42 9.47 -3.89
C HIS A 169 -12.70 10.24 -3.62
N ALA A 170 -13.31 10.07 -2.45
CA ALA A 170 -14.56 10.76 -2.09
C ALA A 170 -14.38 12.29 -2.06
N THR A 171 -13.27 12.79 -1.54
CA THR A 171 -12.94 14.22 -1.55
C THR A 171 -12.79 14.75 -2.98
N LEU A 172 -12.03 14.07 -3.84
CA LEU A 172 -11.83 14.51 -5.21
C LEU A 172 -13.13 14.45 -6.01
N ALA A 173 -13.97 13.44 -5.81
CA ALA A 173 -15.29 13.37 -6.44
C ALA A 173 -16.22 14.54 -6.01
N LYS A 174 -16.17 14.90 -4.72
CA LYS A 174 -16.89 16.06 -4.19
C LYS A 174 -16.39 17.37 -4.82
N LYS A 175 -15.07 17.56 -4.90
CA LYS A 175 -14.45 18.73 -5.51
C LYS A 175 -14.76 18.83 -7.01
N ALA A 176 -14.79 17.70 -7.72
CA ALA A 176 -15.22 17.67 -9.12
C ALA A 176 -16.65 18.16 -9.31
N ALA A 177 -17.56 17.75 -8.46
CA ALA A 177 -18.96 18.22 -8.48
C ALA A 177 -19.07 19.71 -8.08
N GLU A 178 -18.30 20.16 -7.10
CA GLU A 178 -18.30 21.54 -6.59
C GLU A 178 -17.84 22.52 -7.67
N TYR A 179 -16.81 22.17 -8.46
CA TYR A 179 -16.19 23.04 -9.47
C TYR A 179 -16.61 22.71 -10.90
N LYS A 180 -17.74 22.03 -11.09
CA LYS A 180 -18.26 21.62 -12.40
C LYS A 180 -18.48 22.78 -13.40
N ASP A 181 -18.73 23.99 -12.91
CA ASP A 181 -19.03 25.17 -13.71
C ASP A 181 -17.85 26.16 -13.77
N VAL A 182 -16.68 25.82 -13.21
CA VAL A 182 -15.47 26.65 -13.21
C VAL A 182 -14.70 26.41 -14.50
N VAL A 183 -14.98 27.21 -15.54
CA VAL A 183 -14.32 27.11 -16.84
C VAL A 183 -12.87 27.60 -16.74
N LYS A 184 -11.94 26.79 -17.23
CA LYS A 184 -10.49 27.05 -17.26
C LYS A 184 -9.86 26.60 -18.59
N ILE A 185 -8.62 26.98 -18.82
CA ILE A 185 -7.83 26.48 -19.97
C ILE A 185 -7.40 25.05 -19.73
N GLY A 186 -7.60 24.17 -20.70
CA GLY A 186 -6.95 22.89 -20.78
C GLY A 186 -5.49 23.01 -21.21
N ARG A 187 -4.69 22.00 -20.90
CA ARG A 187 -3.28 21.89 -21.35
C ARG A 187 -3.00 20.50 -21.86
N THR A 188 -2.44 20.42 -23.06
CA THR A 188 -1.86 19.20 -23.63
C THR A 188 -0.41 19.50 -24.02
N HIS A 189 0.52 18.57 -23.77
CA HIS A 189 1.96 18.82 -23.97
C HIS A 189 2.51 20.00 -23.15
N LEU A 190 1.85 20.38 -22.05
CA LEU A 190 2.06 21.62 -21.28
C LEU A 190 1.82 22.91 -22.07
N MET A 191 1.19 22.79 -23.24
CA MET A 191 0.78 23.92 -24.09
C MET A 191 -0.72 24.18 -23.93
N ASP A 192 -1.12 25.43 -24.19
CA ASP A 192 -2.52 25.85 -24.14
C ASP A 192 -3.39 24.97 -25.07
N ALA A 193 -4.52 24.54 -24.57
CA ALA A 193 -5.52 23.79 -25.32
C ALA A 193 -6.92 24.42 -25.17
N THR A 194 -7.93 23.76 -25.69
CA THR A 194 -9.32 24.20 -25.56
C THR A 194 -9.76 24.18 -24.10
N PRO A 195 -10.77 24.99 -23.73
CA PRO A 195 -11.30 25.00 -22.37
C PRO A 195 -11.88 23.65 -21.91
N LEU A 196 -11.85 23.45 -20.60
CA LEU A 196 -12.62 22.48 -19.86
C LEU A 196 -13.01 23.11 -18.51
N THR A 197 -13.74 22.42 -17.69
CA THR A 197 -13.97 22.89 -16.31
C THR A 197 -12.96 22.29 -15.33
N LEU A 198 -12.68 23.00 -14.24
CA LEU A 198 -11.86 22.47 -13.15
C LEU A 198 -12.48 21.18 -12.57
N GLY A 199 -13.81 21.11 -12.52
CA GLY A 199 -14.52 19.91 -12.11
C GLY A 199 -14.27 18.73 -13.05
N GLN A 200 -14.25 18.93 -14.36
CA GLN A 200 -13.91 17.89 -15.35
C GLN A 200 -12.46 17.41 -15.16
N GLU A 201 -11.50 18.33 -14.94
CA GLU A 201 -10.11 17.99 -14.68
C GLU A 201 -9.97 17.13 -13.42
N ILE A 202 -10.56 17.53 -12.29
CA ILE A 202 -10.54 16.78 -11.03
C ILE A 202 -11.30 15.44 -11.16
N SER A 203 -12.36 15.37 -11.97
CA SER A 203 -13.11 14.13 -12.20
C SER A 203 -12.22 13.03 -12.80
N GLY A 204 -11.24 13.41 -13.62
CA GLY A 204 -10.23 12.50 -14.16
C GLY A 204 -9.38 11.88 -13.03
N TYR A 205 -9.00 12.67 -12.02
CA TYR A 205 -8.27 12.18 -10.85
C TYR A 205 -9.11 11.21 -10.02
N ALA A 206 -10.36 11.57 -9.75
CA ALA A 206 -11.29 10.69 -9.04
C ALA A 206 -11.49 9.36 -9.77
N ALA A 207 -11.65 9.39 -11.10
CA ALA A 207 -11.80 8.19 -11.93
C ALA A 207 -10.56 7.29 -11.87
N GLN A 208 -9.34 7.86 -11.88
CA GLN A 208 -8.11 7.08 -11.73
C GLN A 208 -8.08 6.30 -10.40
N LEU A 209 -8.49 6.94 -9.29
CA LEU A 209 -8.56 6.28 -7.98
C LEU A 209 -9.66 5.22 -7.93
N ALA A 210 -10.82 5.46 -8.54
CA ALA A 210 -11.91 4.48 -8.61
C ALA A 210 -11.47 3.21 -9.37
N PHE A 211 -10.77 3.36 -10.49
CA PHE A 211 -10.22 2.22 -11.24
C PHE A 211 -9.11 1.50 -10.46
N GLY A 212 -8.23 2.24 -9.76
CA GLY A 212 -7.21 1.65 -8.91
C GLY A 212 -7.80 0.86 -7.75
N LEU A 213 -8.83 1.39 -7.07
CA LEU A 213 -9.58 0.67 -6.04
C LEU A 213 -10.22 -0.61 -6.58
N LYS A 214 -10.83 -0.54 -7.78
CA LYS A 214 -11.42 -1.73 -8.42
C LYS A 214 -10.35 -2.79 -8.71
N ALA A 215 -9.21 -2.38 -9.27
CA ALA A 215 -8.10 -3.29 -9.54
C ALA A 215 -7.60 -3.96 -8.26
N LEU A 216 -7.37 -3.17 -7.19
CA LEU A 216 -6.91 -3.67 -5.90
C LEU A 216 -7.93 -4.65 -5.27
N LYS A 217 -9.21 -4.29 -5.25
CA LYS A 217 -10.27 -5.17 -4.72
C LYS A 217 -10.40 -6.50 -5.47
N ASN A 218 -10.12 -6.52 -6.77
CA ASN A 218 -10.16 -7.74 -7.58
C ASN A 218 -9.07 -8.75 -7.19
N THR A 219 -7.96 -8.32 -6.59
CA THR A 219 -6.88 -9.22 -6.16
C THR A 219 -7.16 -9.92 -4.83
N LEU A 220 -8.13 -9.44 -4.05
CA LEU A 220 -8.38 -9.90 -2.68
C LEU A 220 -8.80 -11.38 -2.63
N ALA A 221 -9.50 -11.88 -3.63
CA ALA A 221 -9.90 -13.29 -3.67
C ALA A 221 -8.66 -14.20 -3.70
N HIS A 222 -7.68 -13.92 -4.55
CA HIS A 222 -6.43 -14.66 -4.62
C HIS A 222 -5.58 -14.46 -3.36
N LEU A 223 -5.50 -13.24 -2.83
CA LEU A 223 -4.74 -12.94 -1.62
C LEU A 223 -5.33 -13.61 -0.37
N SER A 224 -6.63 -13.95 -0.37
CA SER A 224 -7.29 -14.66 0.75
C SER A 224 -6.99 -16.15 0.80
N GLU A 225 -6.43 -16.74 -0.24
CA GLU A 225 -6.01 -18.14 -0.27
C GLU A 225 -4.72 -18.34 0.53
N ILE A 226 -4.71 -19.33 1.44
CA ILE A 226 -3.56 -19.57 2.33
C ILE A 226 -2.91 -20.93 2.12
N ALA A 227 -1.58 -20.96 2.27
CA ALA A 227 -0.76 -22.14 2.05
C ALA A 227 -0.87 -23.18 3.18
N LEU A 228 -1.34 -22.80 4.37
CA LEU A 228 -1.31 -23.64 5.57
C LEU A 228 -2.05 -24.96 5.36
N GLY A 229 -1.40 -26.05 5.75
CA GLY A 229 -1.83 -27.41 5.48
C GLY A 229 -1.04 -28.09 4.35
N GLY A 230 -0.24 -27.35 3.57
CA GLY A 230 0.66 -27.92 2.57
C GLY A 230 1.92 -28.56 3.18
N THR A 231 2.29 -28.13 4.38
CA THR A 231 3.50 -28.55 5.10
C THR A 231 4.79 -28.33 4.31
N ALA A 232 5.64 -29.34 4.14
CA ALA A 232 6.99 -29.17 3.61
C ALA A 232 7.04 -28.81 2.13
N VAL A 233 6.21 -29.45 1.28
CA VAL A 233 6.27 -29.35 -0.18
C VAL A 233 4.89 -29.19 -0.84
N GLY A 234 3.81 -29.17 -0.08
CA GLY A 234 2.44 -29.05 -0.60
C GLY A 234 1.56 -30.30 -0.47
N THR A 235 2.13 -31.43 -0.04
CA THR A 235 1.42 -32.71 0.08
C THR A 235 0.59 -32.88 1.35
N GLY A 236 0.79 -31.98 2.34
CA GLY A 236 0.11 -32.09 3.63
C GLY A 236 0.64 -33.22 4.54
N LEU A 237 1.90 -33.63 4.34
CA LEU A 237 2.52 -34.69 5.15
C LEU A 237 2.43 -34.38 6.64
N ASN A 238 2.01 -35.37 7.43
CA ASN A 238 1.85 -35.29 8.90
C ASN A 238 0.71 -34.40 9.38
N THR A 239 -0.24 -34.01 8.53
CA THR A 239 -1.47 -33.34 8.96
C THR A 239 -2.62 -34.32 9.11
N PRO A 240 -3.54 -34.15 10.08
CA PRO A 240 -4.79 -34.89 10.11
C PRO A 240 -5.70 -34.46 8.94
N LYS A 241 -6.56 -35.36 8.50
CA LYS A 241 -7.47 -35.11 7.38
C LYS A 241 -8.39 -33.92 7.68
N GLY A 242 -8.45 -32.96 6.75
CA GLY A 242 -9.27 -31.75 6.85
C GLY A 242 -8.64 -30.63 7.67
N TYR A 243 -7.38 -30.75 8.06
CA TYR A 243 -6.67 -29.73 8.81
C TYR A 243 -6.59 -28.40 8.04
N ASP A 244 -6.27 -28.44 6.75
CA ASP A 244 -6.12 -27.27 5.88
C ASP A 244 -7.39 -26.42 5.81
N VAL A 245 -8.55 -27.07 5.66
CA VAL A 245 -9.86 -26.39 5.66
C VAL A 245 -10.20 -25.84 7.03
N LYS A 246 -9.99 -26.65 8.08
CA LYS A 246 -10.33 -26.29 9.46
C LYS A 246 -9.51 -25.10 9.96
N VAL A 247 -8.22 -25.10 9.68
CA VAL A 247 -7.34 -24.01 10.13
C VAL A 247 -7.64 -22.71 9.39
N ALA A 248 -8.00 -22.78 8.09
CA ALA A 248 -8.43 -21.60 7.35
C ALA A 248 -9.73 -20.99 7.89
N GLN A 249 -10.69 -21.84 8.30
CA GLN A 249 -11.91 -21.39 8.96
C GLN A 249 -11.62 -20.62 10.26
N TYR A 250 -10.73 -21.13 11.12
CA TYR A 250 -10.34 -20.43 12.33
C TYR A 250 -9.57 -19.12 12.06
N ILE A 251 -8.71 -19.09 11.05
CA ILE A 251 -8.06 -17.85 10.63
C ILE A 251 -9.10 -16.83 10.19
N ALA A 252 -10.09 -17.24 9.38
CA ALA A 252 -11.17 -16.36 8.96
C ALA A 252 -11.99 -15.82 10.14
N GLU A 253 -12.31 -16.69 11.11
CA GLU A 253 -13.04 -16.31 12.32
C GLU A 253 -12.24 -15.29 13.16
N PHE A 254 -10.97 -15.58 13.47
CA PHE A 254 -10.17 -14.75 14.37
C PHE A 254 -9.75 -13.42 13.76
N THR A 255 -9.59 -13.36 12.44
CA THR A 255 -9.25 -12.12 11.72
C THR A 255 -10.48 -11.33 11.29
N ASN A 256 -11.66 -11.94 11.28
CA ASN A 256 -12.88 -11.40 10.65
C ASN A 256 -12.69 -11.08 9.16
N HIS A 257 -11.87 -11.87 8.44
CA HIS A 257 -11.62 -11.76 7.01
C HIS A 257 -11.80 -13.12 6.32
N PRO A 258 -12.20 -13.15 5.03
CA PRO A 258 -12.65 -14.38 4.36
C PRO A 258 -11.50 -15.26 3.85
N PHE A 259 -10.57 -15.62 4.74
CA PHE A 259 -9.48 -16.54 4.39
C PHE A 259 -10.01 -17.95 4.09
N ILE A 260 -9.48 -18.56 3.06
CA ILE A 260 -9.78 -19.91 2.62
C ILE A 260 -8.49 -20.70 2.36
N THR A 261 -8.59 -22.03 2.41
CA THR A 261 -7.47 -22.90 2.06
C THR A 261 -7.18 -22.78 0.56
N ALA A 262 -5.90 -22.61 0.18
CA ALA A 262 -5.51 -22.51 -1.23
C ALA A 262 -5.90 -23.79 -1.99
N GLU A 263 -6.43 -23.63 -3.17
CA GLU A 263 -6.82 -24.75 -4.03
C GLU A 263 -5.61 -25.59 -4.42
N ASN A 264 -4.47 -24.95 -4.68
CA ASN A 264 -3.21 -25.61 -5.00
C ASN A 264 -2.11 -25.25 -4.02
N LYS A 265 -1.78 -26.19 -3.12
CA LYS A 265 -0.74 -26.00 -2.10
C LYS A 265 0.68 -25.93 -2.67
N PHE A 266 0.91 -26.52 -3.83
CA PHE A 266 2.23 -26.49 -4.49
C PHE A 266 2.54 -25.09 -5.03
N GLU A 267 1.56 -24.45 -5.66
CA GLU A 267 1.66 -23.05 -6.09
C GLU A 267 1.83 -22.14 -4.88
N ALA A 268 0.99 -22.30 -3.85
CA ALA A 268 0.97 -21.44 -2.67
C ALA A 268 2.29 -21.46 -1.85
N LEU A 269 3.09 -22.54 -1.94
CA LEU A 269 4.41 -22.62 -1.32
C LEU A 269 5.54 -22.05 -2.19
N ALA A 270 5.42 -22.19 -3.52
CA ALA A 270 6.54 -22.00 -4.44
C ALA A 270 6.49 -20.71 -5.25
N ALA A 271 5.34 -20.06 -5.40
CA ALA A 271 5.17 -18.96 -6.36
C ALA A 271 4.92 -17.59 -5.72
N HIS A 272 3.95 -17.44 -4.84
CA HIS A 272 3.50 -16.17 -4.23
C HIS A 272 2.94 -15.15 -5.24
N ASP A 273 2.29 -15.64 -6.29
CA ASP A 273 1.70 -14.82 -7.35
C ASP A 273 0.65 -13.85 -6.82
N ALA A 274 -0.10 -14.22 -5.78
CA ALA A 274 -1.05 -13.32 -5.13
C ALA A 274 -0.41 -12.04 -4.55
N ILE A 275 0.80 -12.14 -4.02
CA ILE A 275 1.56 -10.99 -3.52
C ILE A 275 2.03 -10.11 -4.70
N VAL A 276 2.53 -10.72 -5.77
CA VAL A 276 2.98 -10.01 -6.98
C VAL A 276 1.80 -9.31 -7.65
N GLU A 277 0.66 -9.99 -7.82
CA GLU A 277 -0.57 -9.46 -8.40
C GLU A 277 -1.10 -8.26 -7.61
N THR A 278 -1.25 -8.42 -6.31
CA THR A 278 -1.78 -7.35 -5.46
C THR A 278 -0.84 -6.15 -5.41
N HIS A 279 0.47 -6.38 -5.36
CA HIS A 279 1.43 -5.27 -5.42
C HIS A 279 1.42 -4.58 -6.79
N GLY A 280 1.16 -5.29 -7.87
CA GLY A 280 0.93 -4.70 -9.19
C GLY A 280 -0.24 -3.69 -9.20
N ALA A 281 -1.31 -3.98 -8.45
CA ALA A 281 -2.42 -3.05 -8.25
C ALA A 281 -2.02 -1.84 -7.36
N LEU A 282 -1.21 -2.05 -6.32
CA LEU A 282 -0.63 -0.96 -5.51
C LEU A 282 0.26 -0.05 -6.37
N LYS A 283 1.07 -0.63 -7.26
CA LYS A 283 1.88 0.13 -8.21
C LYS A 283 1.01 0.98 -9.15
N GLN A 284 -0.08 0.44 -9.67
CA GLN A 284 -1.00 1.22 -10.52
C GLN A 284 -1.57 2.42 -9.77
N LEU A 285 -1.95 2.26 -8.49
CA LEU A 285 -2.38 3.38 -7.64
C LEU A 285 -1.26 4.41 -7.46
N ALA A 286 -0.02 3.98 -7.22
CA ALA A 286 1.12 4.89 -7.10
C ALA A 286 1.35 5.71 -8.38
N VAL A 287 1.22 5.11 -9.56
CA VAL A 287 1.30 5.82 -10.85
C VAL A 287 0.23 6.90 -10.96
N SER A 288 -1.01 6.57 -10.61
CA SER A 288 -2.14 7.52 -10.63
C SER A 288 -1.93 8.66 -9.62
N LEU A 289 -1.56 8.35 -8.39
CA LEU A 289 -1.33 9.33 -7.32
C LEU A 289 -0.17 10.28 -7.65
N ASN A 290 0.90 9.77 -8.27
CA ASN A 290 2.01 10.60 -8.71
C ASN A 290 1.58 11.63 -9.76
N LYS A 291 0.74 11.22 -10.72
CA LYS A 291 0.18 12.14 -11.72
C LYS A 291 -0.69 13.19 -11.06
N ILE A 292 -1.59 12.80 -10.16
CA ILE A 292 -2.48 13.71 -9.42
C ILE A 292 -1.67 14.74 -8.63
N ALA A 293 -0.69 14.30 -7.85
CA ALA A 293 0.16 15.20 -7.06
C ALA A 293 0.95 16.18 -7.92
N ASN A 294 1.47 15.75 -9.06
CA ASN A 294 2.20 16.61 -10.00
C ASN A 294 1.29 17.65 -10.63
N ASP A 295 0.08 17.29 -11.07
CA ASP A 295 -0.87 18.25 -11.62
C ASP A 295 -1.27 19.29 -10.56
N VAL A 296 -1.64 18.84 -9.36
CA VAL A 296 -2.05 19.73 -8.27
C VAL A 296 -0.95 20.74 -7.93
N ARG A 297 0.30 20.32 -7.76
CA ARG A 297 1.39 21.26 -7.44
C ARG A 297 1.73 22.19 -8.59
N MET A 298 1.60 21.77 -9.85
CA MET A 298 1.80 22.65 -11.00
C MET A 298 0.69 23.70 -11.11
N LEU A 299 -0.57 23.30 -10.93
CA LEU A 299 -1.71 24.22 -10.94
C LEU A 299 -1.64 25.26 -9.81
N ALA A 300 -1.08 24.86 -8.64
CA ALA A 300 -0.87 25.74 -7.48
C ALA A 300 0.43 26.52 -7.53
N SER A 301 1.28 26.36 -8.54
CA SER A 301 2.61 26.97 -8.61
C SER A 301 2.56 28.50 -8.65
N GLY A 302 3.52 29.13 -7.99
CA GLY A 302 3.62 30.58 -7.96
C GLY A 302 4.12 31.10 -6.60
N PRO A 303 3.48 32.15 -6.03
CA PRO A 303 2.15 32.70 -6.38
C PRO A 303 2.10 33.65 -7.58
N ARG A 304 3.23 34.25 -8.02
CA ARG A 304 3.22 35.26 -9.09
C ARG A 304 3.86 34.81 -10.39
N SER A 305 4.84 33.89 -10.32
CA SER A 305 5.64 33.43 -11.46
C SER A 305 5.31 32.01 -11.90
N GLY A 306 4.19 31.45 -11.47
CA GLY A 306 3.72 30.13 -11.84
C GLY A 306 2.33 30.14 -12.47
N ILE A 307 1.69 28.97 -12.55
CA ILE A 307 0.34 28.83 -13.12
C ILE A 307 -0.68 29.51 -12.21
N GLY A 308 -0.76 29.12 -10.95
CA GLY A 308 -1.57 29.77 -9.94
C GLY A 308 -3.08 29.69 -10.12
N GLU A 309 -3.59 28.64 -10.81
CA GLU A 309 -5.04 28.47 -11.07
C GLU A 309 -5.81 27.95 -9.85
N ILE A 310 -5.11 27.28 -8.92
CA ILE A 310 -5.70 26.80 -7.67
C ILE A 310 -4.90 27.26 -6.47
N HIS A 311 -5.56 27.34 -5.33
CA HIS A 311 -4.93 27.43 -4.01
C HIS A 311 -4.98 26.08 -3.33
N ILE A 312 -3.95 25.77 -2.55
CA ILE A 312 -3.87 24.61 -1.65
C ILE A 312 -3.50 25.09 -0.25
N PRO A 313 -3.79 24.32 0.80
CA PRO A 313 -3.47 24.70 2.17
C PRO A 313 -1.99 24.99 2.38
N GLU A 314 -1.72 25.99 3.21
CA GLU A 314 -0.39 26.36 3.69
C GLU A 314 -0.16 25.66 5.03
N ASN A 315 0.66 24.61 5.06
CA ASN A 315 0.80 23.77 6.24
C ASN A 315 2.00 24.15 7.12
N GLU A 316 3.07 24.68 6.52
CA GLU A 316 4.31 25.04 7.21
C GLU A 316 5.14 26.06 6.46
N PRO A 317 6.07 26.80 7.11
CA PRO A 317 7.03 27.65 6.44
C PRO A 317 7.89 26.85 5.45
N GLY A 318 8.00 27.31 4.22
CA GLY A 318 8.65 26.57 3.12
C GLY A 318 10.14 26.89 2.92
N SER A 319 10.73 27.82 3.67
CA SER A 319 12.13 28.21 3.49
C SER A 319 12.74 28.82 4.75
N SER A 320 14.01 28.47 4.99
CA SER A 320 14.79 29.07 6.08
C SER A 320 15.38 30.45 5.76
N ILE A 321 15.40 30.85 4.47
CA ILE A 321 16.03 32.12 4.00
C ILE A 321 15.11 32.98 3.13
N MET A 322 13.95 32.48 2.71
CA MET A 322 12.95 33.22 1.93
C MET A 322 11.67 33.40 2.74
N PRO A 323 11.51 34.51 3.48
CA PRO A 323 10.37 34.73 4.37
C PRO A 323 9.04 34.70 3.56
N GLY A 324 8.04 33.97 4.07
CA GLY A 324 6.73 33.89 3.45
C GLY A 324 6.60 32.90 2.28
N LYS A 325 7.68 32.16 1.94
CA LYS A 325 7.61 31.08 0.94
C LYS A 325 6.92 29.86 1.54
N VAL A 326 5.91 29.34 0.85
CA VAL A 326 5.22 28.11 1.19
C VAL A 326 5.37 27.11 0.05
N ASN A 327 5.62 25.85 0.35
CA ASN A 327 5.84 24.79 -0.63
C ASN A 327 4.66 23.83 -0.67
N PRO A 328 4.43 23.11 -1.80
CA PRO A 328 3.39 22.09 -1.93
C PRO A 328 3.84 20.76 -1.30
N THR A 329 4.14 20.76 0.01
CA THR A 329 4.86 19.69 0.72
C THR A 329 4.11 18.36 0.71
N GLN A 330 2.78 18.39 0.74
CA GLN A 330 1.98 17.18 0.63
C GLN A 330 2.11 16.51 -0.75
N CYS A 331 2.19 17.30 -1.82
CA CYS A 331 2.46 16.78 -3.15
C CYS A 331 3.86 16.17 -3.26
N GLU A 332 4.85 16.80 -2.62
CA GLU A 332 6.23 16.28 -2.58
C GLU A 332 6.30 14.95 -1.82
N ALA A 333 5.69 14.87 -0.64
CA ALA A 333 5.62 13.64 0.14
C ALA A 333 4.94 12.51 -0.63
N LEU A 334 3.79 12.78 -1.24
CA LEU A 334 3.05 11.78 -2.01
C LEU A 334 3.87 11.26 -3.21
N THR A 335 4.57 12.13 -3.94
CA THR A 335 5.42 11.69 -5.06
C THR A 335 6.62 10.84 -4.60
N MET A 336 7.20 11.14 -3.42
CA MET A 336 8.25 10.28 -2.82
C MET A 336 7.71 8.91 -2.41
N VAL A 337 6.54 8.83 -1.82
CA VAL A 337 5.85 7.55 -1.51
C VAL A 337 5.64 6.75 -2.79
N CYS A 338 5.14 7.38 -3.86
CA CYS A 338 4.94 6.71 -5.15
C CYS A 338 6.26 6.14 -5.70
N ALA A 339 7.35 6.89 -5.62
CA ALA A 339 8.67 6.42 -6.05
C ALA A 339 9.14 5.20 -5.25
N GLN A 340 8.94 5.20 -3.92
CA GLN A 340 9.27 4.07 -3.05
C GLN A 340 8.46 2.82 -3.43
N VAL A 341 7.15 2.96 -3.65
CA VAL A 341 6.27 1.85 -4.06
C VAL A 341 6.71 1.24 -5.38
N ILE A 342 7.12 2.06 -6.36
CA ILE A 342 7.67 1.55 -7.64
C ILE A 342 8.96 0.75 -7.41
N GLY A 343 9.85 1.22 -6.54
CA GLY A 343 11.06 0.48 -6.18
C GLY A 343 10.77 -0.85 -5.48
N ASN A 344 9.82 -0.86 -4.57
CA ASN A 344 9.37 -2.07 -3.87
C ASN A 344 8.73 -3.09 -4.83
N ASP A 345 7.99 -2.62 -5.85
CA ASP A 345 7.40 -3.49 -6.88
C ASP A 345 8.48 -4.29 -7.62
N MET A 346 9.58 -3.66 -7.95
CA MET A 346 10.70 -4.35 -8.59
C MET A 346 11.30 -5.43 -7.68
N ALA A 347 11.49 -5.14 -6.39
CA ALA A 347 12.00 -6.12 -5.43
C ALA A 347 11.04 -7.31 -5.28
N ILE A 348 9.72 -7.07 -5.25
CA ILE A 348 8.69 -8.11 -5.17
C ILE A 348 8.63 -8.93 -6.45
N ALA A 349 8.68 -8.32 -7.63
CA ALA A 349 8.68 -9.02 -8.90
C ALA A 349 9.91 -9.94 -9.04
N VAL A 350 11.10 -9.42 -8.70
CA VAL A 350 12.33 -10.23 -8.67
C VAL A 350 12.21 -11.37 -7.65
N GLY A 351 11.70 -11.10 -6.45
CA GLY A 351 11.46 -12.12 -5.43
C GLY A 351 10.49 -13.21 -5.90
N GLY A 352 9.40 -12.83 -6.56
CA GLY A 352 8.40 -13.75 -7.09
C GLY A 352 8.95 -14.73 -8.13
N MET A 353 9.86 -14.25 -9.00
CA MET A 353 10.46 -15.10 -10.05
C MET A 353 11.57 -16.04 -9.53
N GLN A 354 11.94 -15.99 -8.25
CA GLN A 354 13.00 -16.83 -7.64
C GLN A 354 12.50 -18.13 -7.01
N GLY A 355 11.25 -18.54 -7.25
CA GLY A 355 10.78 -19.86 -6.85
C GLY A 355 11.52 -20.99 -7.60
N HIS A 356 12.00 -21.98 -6.85
CA HIS A 356 12.65 -23.16 -7.41
C HIS A 356 11.94 -24.41 -6.88
N TYR A 357 11.39 -25.21 -7.81
CA TYR A 357 10.64 -26.40 -7.49
C TYR A 357 9.50 -26.11 -6.50
N GLU A 358 9.54 -26.65 -5.29
CA GLU A 358 8.43 -26.62 -4.32
C GLU A 358 8.54 -25.48 -3.29
N LEU A 359 9.52 -24.55 -3.42
CA LEU A 359 9.65 -23.44 -2.47
C LEU A 359 10.24 -22.18 -3.11
N ASN A 360 9.62 -21.04 -2.79
CA ASN A 360 10.22 -19.73 -2.95
C ASN A 360 10.91 -19.31 -1.65
N VAL A 361 12.19 -18.89 -1.74
CA VAL A 361 13.01 -18.49 -0.59
C VAL A 361 13.33 -16.99 -0.55
N PHE A 362 12.41 -16.15 -1.06
CA PHE A 362 12.49 -14.68 -1.04
C PHE A 362 11.34 -14.06 -0.20
N LYS A 363 10.61 -14.88 0.55
CA LYS A 363 9.41 -14.46 1.28
C LYS A 363 9.63 -13.27 2.23
N PRO A 364 10.70 -13.21 3.05
CA PRO A 364 10.86 -12.08 3.97
C PRO A 364 11.00 -10.73 3.27
N VAL A 365 11.76 -10.64 2.20
CA VAL A 365 11.93 -9.39 1.44
C VAL A 365 10.65 -9.01 0.71
N MET A 366 9.91 -9.98 0.15
CA MET A 366 8.60 -9.73 -0.48
C MET A 366 7.61 -9.19 0.54
N ALA A 367 7.51 -9.80 1.71
CA ALA A 367 6.62 -9.39 2.80
C ALA A 367 6.91 -7.95 3.27
N ALA A 368 8.18 -7.64 3.55
CA ALA A 368 8.58 -6.32 4.03
C ALA A 368 8.29 -5.21 3.00
N ASN A 369 8.62 -5.42 1.73
CA ASN A 369 8.35 -4.44 0.67
C ASN A 369 6.86 -4.27 0.41
N PHE A 370 6.08 -5.36 0.46
CA PHE A 370 4.62 -5.30 0.29
C PHE A 370 3.96 -4.47 1.38
N LEU A 371 4.23 -4.80 2.64
CA LEU A 371 3.63 -4.12 3.79
C LEU A 371 4.01 -2.65 3.84
N GLN A 372 5.28 -2.32 3.57
CA GLN A 372 5.70 -0.91 3.47
C GLN A 372 4.91 -0.17 2.39
N SER A 373 4.76 -0.73 1.20
CA SER A 373 4.02 -0.09 0.10
C SER A 373 2.55 0.12 0.45
N ALA A 374 1.89 -0.90 0.99
CA ALA A 374 0.47 -0.85 1.32
C ALA A 374 0.18 0.18 2.42
N GLN A 375 1.00 0.21 3.47
CA GLN A 375 0.88 1.18 4.55
C GLN A 375 1.14 2.59 4.05
N LEU A 376 2.27 2.83 3.37
CA LEU A 376 2.62 4.17 2.87
C LEU A 376 1.56 4.76 1.94
N LEU A 377 0.95 3.95 1.07
CA LEU A 377 -0.13 4.42 0.19
C LEU A 377 -1.37 4.81 0.97
N GLY A 378 -1.79 4.01 1.95
CA GLY A 378 -2.92 4.33 2.81
C GLY A 378 -2.69 5.62 3.59
N ASP A 379 -1.58 5.72 4.29
CA ASP A 379 -1.21 6.87 5.12
C ASP A 379 -1.04 8.15 4.27
N ALA A 380 -0.37 8.05 3.12
CA ALA A 380 -0.15 9.19 2.23
C ALA A 380 -1.45 9.69 1.61
N CYS A 381 -2.40 8.81 1.27
CA CYS A 381 -3.71 9.22 0.79
C CYS A 381 -4.50 9.98 1.85
N ILE A 382 -4.47 9.53 3.11
CA ILE A 382 -5.12 10.24 4.23
C ILE A 382 -4.46 11.60 4.45
N SER A 383 -3.13 11.64 4.50
CA SER A 383 -2.39 12.88 4.71
C SER A 383 -2.62 13.90 3.60
N PHE A 384 -2.57 13.44 2.34
CA PHE A 384 -2.84 14.29 1.18
C PHE A 384 -4.29 14.76 1.14
N ASP A 385 -5.24 13.90 1.52
CA ASP A 385 -6.65 14.28 1.64
C ASP A 385 -6.84 15.42 2.64
N GLU A 386 -6.39 15.21 3.87
CA GLU A 386 -6.64 16.14 4.99
C GLU A 386 -5.89 17.47 4.86
N HIS A 387 -4.66 17.43 4.33
CA HIS A 387 -3.76 18.58 4.30
C HIS A 387 -3.53 19.19 2.91
N CYS A 388 -4.19 18.67 1.87
CA CYS A 388 -4.12 19.23 0.53
C CYS A 388 -5.48 19.20 -0.19
N ALA A 389 -6.03 18.00 -0.48
CA ALA A 389 -7.17 17.85 -1.38
C ALA A 389 -8.44 18.54 -0.87
N GLN A 390 -8.74 18.45 0.42
CA GLN A 390 -9.91 19.12 1.02
C GLN A 390 -9.86 20.63 0.88
N GLY A 391 -8.68 21.21 0.87
CA GLY A 391 -8.44 22.66 0.78
C GLY A 391 -8.14 23.17 -0.63
N ILE A 392 -8.31 22.37 -1.67
CA ILE A 392 -8.20 22.86 -3.06
C ILE A 392 -9.31 23.84 -3.34
N GLU A 393 -8.94 25.06 -3.75
CA GLU A 393 -9.87 26.12 -4.14
C GLU A 393 -9.45 26.74 -5.47
N PRO A 394 -10.40 27.14 -6.37
CA PRO A 394 -10.09 27.81 -7.61
C PRO A 394 -9.64 29.25 -7.37
N ASN A 395 -8.59 29.68 -8.04
CA ASN A 395 -8.22 31.08 -8.15
C ASN A 395 -8.98 31.71 -9.34
N HIS A 396 -10.22 32.11 -9.09
CA HIS A 396 -11.11 32.62 -10.13
C HIS A 396 -10.53 33.77 -10.96
N LYS A 397 -9.78 34.67 -10.32
CA LYS A 397 -9.12 35.77 -11.01
C LYS A 397 -8.09 35.27 -12.02
N ARG A 398 -7.21 34.37 -11.56
CA ARG A 398 -6.14 33.83 -12.41
C ARG A 398 -6.69 32.95 -13.53
N ILE A 399 -7.67 32.12 -13.20
CA ILE A 399 -8.36 31.26 -14.18
C ILE A 399 -8.96 32.14 -15.27
N LYS A 400 -9.68 33.23 -14.91
CA LYS A 400 -10.28 34.15 -15.90
C LYS A 400 -9.24 34.83 -16.74
N GLU A 401 -8.15 35.33 -16.14
CA GLU A 401 -7.05 35.96 -16.92
C GLU A 401 -6.49 35.01 -17.99
N LEU A 402 -6.28 33.75 -17.65
CA LEU A 402 -5.73 32.76 -18.57
C LEU A 402 -6.73 32.37 -19.66
N VAL A 403 -8.02 32.23 -19.33
CA VAL A 403 -9.07 31.97 -20.31
C VAL A 403 -9.19 33.14 -21.31
N ASP A 404 -9.32 34.36 -20.79
CA ASP A 404 -9.54 35.57 -21.65
C ASP A 404 -8.37 35.79 -22.60
N ASN A 405 -7.15 35.41 -22.23
CA ASN A 405 -5.94 35.59 -23.07
C ASN A 405 -5.61 34.37 -23.94
N SER A 406 -6.36 33.28 -23.86
CA SER A 406 -6.05 32.06 -24.62
C SER A 406 -6.34 32.21 -26.12
N LEU A 407 -5.33 31.93 -26.92
CA LEU A 407 -5.49 31.88 -28.38
C LEU A 407 -6.26 30.66 -28.87
N MET A 408 -6.40 29.61 -28.00
CA MET A 408 -7.10 28.39 -28.38
C MET A 408 -8.63 28.53 -28.37
N LEU A 409 -9.16 29.62 -27.85
CA LEU A 409 -10.57 29.98 -27.99
C LEU A 409 -11.00 30.18 -29.45
N VAL A 410 -10.04 30.44 -30.33
CA VAL A 410 -10.26 30.54 -31.79
C VAL A 410 -10.90 29.30 -32.38
N THR A 411 -10.75 28.15 -31.71
CA THR A 411 -11.34 26.87 -32.11
C THR A 411 -12.86 26.95 -32.27
N ALA A 412 -13.55 27.79 -31.49
CA ALA A 412 -14.98 28.04 -31.60
C ALA A 412 -15.35 28.60 -32.98
N LEU A 413 -14.44 29.31 -33.65
CA LEU A 413 -14.68 29.91 -34.98
C LEU A 413 -14.55 28.89 -36.12
N ASN A 414 -13.96 27.70 -35.89
CA ASN A 414 -13.73 26.72 -36.97
C ASN A 414 -14.99 26.35 -37.74
N THR A 415 -16.12 26.23 -37.06
CA THR A 415 -17.41 25.86 -37.63
C THR A 415 -18.11 27.03 -38.37
N LYS A 416 -17.63 28.28 -38.19
CA LYS A 416 -18.21 29.50 -38.73
C LYS A 416 -17.43 30.01 -39.91
N ILE A 417 -16.11 30.10 -39.82
CA ILE A 417 -15.24 30.72 -40.82
C ILE A 417 -14.22 29.74 -41.44
N GLY A 418 -14.15 28.51 -40.92
CA GLY A 418 -13.21 27.48 -41.37
C GLY A 418 -11.86 27.53 -40.65
N TYR A 419 -11.17 26.40 -40.63
CA TYR A 419 -9.93 26.17 -39.91
C TYR A 419 -8.80 27.15 -40.27
N TYR A 420 -8.57 27.40 -41.58
CA TYR A 420 -7.45 28.22 -42.02
C TYR A 420 -7.59 29.70 -41.63
N LYS A 421 -8.78 30.25 -41.70
CA LYS A 421 -9.04 31.64 -41.25
C LYS A 421 -8.91 31.76 -39.73
N ALA A 422 -9.40 30.77 -39.00
CA ALA A 422 -9.21 30.71 -37.55
C ALA A 422 -7.72 30.60 -37.18
N ALA A 423 -6.95 29.76 -37.87
CA ALA A 423 -5.50 29.67 -37.69
C ALA A 423 -4.78 31.00 -37.97
N GLU A 424 -5.16 31.72 -39.04
CA GLU A 424 -4.58 33.03 -39.37
C GLU A 424 -4.86 34.05 -38.26
N ILE A 425 -6.06 34.07 -37.70
CA ILE A 425 -6.40 34.93 -36.55
C ILE A 425 -5.48 34.65 -35.38
N ALA A 426 -5.36 33.38 -34.96
CA ALA A 426 -4.55 33.01 -33.81
C ALA A 426 -3.06 33.32 -34.03
N GLN A 427 -2.51 32.97 -35.17
CA GLN A 427 -1.11 33.24 -35.52
C GLN A 427 -0.80 34.73 -35.55
N THR A 428 -1.72 35.54 -36.10
CA THR A 428 -1.56 36.98 -36.19
C THR A 428 -1.67 37.64 -34.82
N ALA A 429 -2.63 37.20 -33.99
CA ALA A 429 -2.77 37.64 -32.61
C ALA A 429 -1.51 37.35 -31.78
N HIS A 430 -0.97 36.14 -31.93
CA HIS A 430 0.28 35.75 -31.24
C HIS A 430 1.46 36.63 -31.69
N LYS A 431 1.64 36.80 -33.00
CA LYS A 431 2.73 37.61 -33.58
C LYS A 431 2.67 39.07 -33.13
N ASN A 432 1.48 39.63 -33.07
CA ASN A 432 1.27 41.06 -32.79
C ASN A 432 1.09 41.35 -31.28
N GLY A 433 0.94 40.31 -30.44
CA GLY A 433 0.63 40.49 -29.02
C GLY A 433 -0.77 41.08 -28.77
N THR A 434 -1.71 40.81 -29.68
CA THR A 434 -3.09 41.31 -29.65
C THR A 434 -4.07 40.21 -29.27
N THR A 435 -5.34 40.56 -29.05
CA THR A 435 -6.40 39.58 -28.76
C THR A 435 -6.93 38.92 -30.02
N LEU A 436 -7.54 37.74 -29.87
CA LEU A 436 -8.23 37.09 -30.99
C LEU A 436 -9.32 37.97 -31.60
N LYS A 437 -10.08 38.69 -30.76
CA LYS A 437 -11.16 39.57 -31.21
C LYS A 437 -10.65 40.70 -32.05
N GLU A 438 -9.57 41.37 -31.59
CA GLU A 438 -8.95 42.48 -32.38
C GLU A 438 -8.50 42.00 -33.75
N GLU A 439 -7.84 40.87 -33.84
CA GLU A 439 -7.32 40.35 -35.10
C GLU A 439 -8.43 39.77 -36.00
N ALA A 440 -9.42 39.12 -35.44
CA ALA A 440 -10.56 38.58 -36.18
C ALA A 440 -11.35 39.71 -36.89
N VAL A 441 -11.55 40.84 -36.22
CA VAL A 441 -12.21 42.03 -36.74
C VAL A 441 -11.29 42.74 -37.75
N ARG A 442 -9.99 42.94 -37.41
CA ARG A 442 -9.03 43.59 -38.28
C ARG A 442 -8.85 42.88 -39.63
N LEU A 443 -8.86 41.55 -39.63
CA LEU A 443 -8.78 40.71 -40.83
C LEU A 443 -10.11 40.64 -41.59
N GLY A 444 -11.18 41.19 -41.05
CA GLY A 444 -12.48 41.22 -41.69
C GLY A 444 -13.20 39.87 -41.77
N TYR A 445 -12.85 38.94 -40.89
CA TYR A 445 -13.44 37.60 -40.89
C TYR A 445 -14.70 37.48 -40.04
N VAL A 446 -14.83 38.32 -38.99
CA VAL A 446 -16.00 38.40 -38.12
C VAL A 446 -16.26 39.83 -37.69
N THR A 447 -17.51 40.13 -37.32
CA THR A 447 -17.84 41.37 -36.62
C THR A 447 -17.57 41.24 -35.11
N PRO A 448 -17.45 42.36 -34.38
CA PRO A 448 -17.33 42.27 -32.91
C PRO A 448 -18.48 41.53 -32.25
N GLU A 449 -19.69 41.74 -32.74
CA GLU A 449 -20.93 41.13 -32.27
C GLU A 449 -20.95 39.60 -32.52
N ASP A 450 -20.53 39.20 -33.73
CA ASP A 450 -20.42 37.77 -34.08
C ASP A 450 -19.35 37.09 -33.25
N PHE A 451 -18.22 37.73 -33.01
CA PHE A 451 -17.16 37.18 -32.16
C PHE A 451 -17.69 36.90 -30.75
N ASP A 452 -18.34 37.90 -30.14
CA ASP A 452 -18.90 37.75 -28.78
C ASP A 452 -20.02 36.72 -28.73
N ALA A 453 -20.77 36.54 -29.81
CA ALA A 453 -21.83 35.56 -29.91
C ALA A 453 -21.33 34.12 -30.09
N TRP A 454 -20.16 33.93 -30.75
CA TRP A 454 -19.65 32.61 -31.16
C TRP A 454 -18.52 32.08 -30.25
N VAL A 455 -17.73 32.99 -29.64
CA VAL A 455 -16.59 32.61 -28.79
C VAL A 455 -17.01 32.72 -27.33
N LYS A 456 -17.58 31.65 -26.84
CA LYS A 456 -18.04 31.50 -25.44
C LYS A 456 -17.38 30.30 -24.81
N PRO A 457 -16.38 30.51 -23.95
CA PRO A 457 -15.64 29.41 -23.33
C PRO A 457 -16.54 28.41 -22.61
N GLU A 458 -17.65 28.86 -22.01
CA GLU A 458 -18.64 28.03 -21.32
C GLU A 458 -19.45 27.10 -22.25
N GLU A 459 -19.50 27.38 -23.55
CA GLU A 459 -20.13 26.53 -24.55
C GLU A 459 -19.13 25.57 -25.24
N MET A 460 -17.84 25.66 -24.87
CA MET A 460 -16.76 24.81 -25.40
C MET A 460 -16.41 23.63 -24.51
N VAL A 461 -17.04 23.46 -23.36
CA VAL A 461 -16.78 22.45 -22.32
C VAL A 461 -17.85 21.35 -22.27
#